data_bd440c74d40dccc2eb67bbef8d052500
#
_entry.id   bd440c74d40dccc2eb67bbef8d052500
#
_cell.length_a   1.000
_cell.length_b   1.000
_cell.length_c   1.000
_cell.angle_alpha   90.00
_cell.angle_beta   90.00
_cell.angle_gamma   90.00
#
_symmetry.space_group_name_H-M   'P 1'
#
loop_
_entity.id
_entity.type
_entity.pdbx_description
1 polymer ?
#
loop_
_entity_poly.entity_id
_entity_poly.type
_entity_poly.pdbx_seq_one_letter_code
_entity_poly.pdbx_strand_id
1 'polypeptide(L)'
;MSDNAPIIITATMGKADQIWADTLRAAHYPPERNVVKAHITLFHHLPPLHWPEIKKRLAAIAREFAPPPAILSDIMLLGRGVAYRLDCPDLLAMRDELAAGLTGLLTPQDQARPRLHITIQNKVEPAVAKALYAELSADFRLRPFTITGLSAHYYRGGPWDTIQSWSFSGRSR
;
A
#
# COMPACT_ATOMS: atom_id res chain seq x y z
N MET A 1 20.42 3.36 19.65
CA MET A 1 19.05 3.56 20.15
C MET A 1 18.06 2.82 19.27
N SER A 2 17.14 2.07 19.89
CA SER A 2 16.05 1.48 19.12
C SER A 2 15.11 2.58 18.63
N ASP A 3 14.70 2.50 17.39
CA ASP A 3 13.76 3.45 16.81
C ASP A 3 12.37 3.16 17.38
N ASN A 4 11.68 4.18 17.86
CA ASN A 4 10.35 4.06 18.44
C ASN A 4 9.22 4.47 17.46
N ALA A 5 9.57 4.83 16.24
CA ALA A 5 8.57 5.20 15.25
C ALA A 5 7.77 3.97 14.80
N PRO A 6 6.44 4.09 14.62
CA PRO A 6 5.64 2.99 14.09
C PRO A 6 6.10 2.57 12.70
N ILE A 7 5.89 1.29 12.39
CA ILE A 7 6.30 0.70 11.12
C ILE A 7 5.09 0.54 10.20
N ILE A 8 5.23 1.02 8.98
CA ILE A 8 4.25 0.85 7.91
C ILE A 8 4.76 -0.24 6.98
N ILE A 9 3.89 -1.18 6.60
CA ILE A 9 4.20 -2.19 5.59
C ILE A 9 3.39 -1.91 4.34
N THR A 10 4.07 -1.90 3.21
CA THR A 10 3.47 -1.70 1.89
C THR A 10 3.84 -2.84 0.95
N ALA A 11 3.01 -3.01 -0.09
CA ALA A 11 3.40 -3.81 -1.25
C ALA A 11 4.07 -2.89 -2.28
N THR A 12 5.10 -3.36 -2.94
CA THR A 12 5.80 -2.60 -3.99
C THR A 12 5.20 -2.88 -5.35
N MET A 13 5.18 -1.86 -6.20
CA MET A 13 4.65 -1.91 -7.56
C MET A 13 5.77 -2.09 -8.58
N GLY A 14 5.43 -2.64 -9.74
CA GLY A 14 6.31 -2.60 -10.89
C GLY A 14 6.62 -1.17 -11.30
N LYS A 15 7.76 -0.95 -11.95
CA LYS A 15 8.25 0.38 -12.29
C LYS A 15 7.26 1.22 -13.11
N ALA A 16 6.63 0.63 -14.12
CA ALA A 16 5.66 1.34 -14.97
C ALA A 16 4.42 1.75 -14.18
N ASP A 17 3.91 0.87 -13.33
CA ASP A 17 2.74 1.16 -12.49
C ASP A 17 3.06 2.21 -11.42
N GLN A 18 4.25 2.18 -10.85
CA GLN A 18 4.71 3.21 -9.91
C GLN A 18 4.76 4.59 -10.57
N ILE A 19 5.32 4.69 -11.76
CA ILE A 19 5.42 5.94 -12.53
C ILE A 19 4.01 6.46 -12.86
N TRP A 20 3.12 5.58 -13.31
CA TRP A 20 1.73 5.93 -13.61
C TRP A 20 1.03 6.52 -12.38
N ALA A 21 1.12 5.84 -11.24
CA ALA A 21 0.46 6.28 -10.01
C ALA A 21 1.08 7.58 -9.46
N ASP A 22 2.39 7.71 -9.47
CA ASP A 22 3.09 8.92 -9.03
C ASP A 22 2.75 10.13 -9.90
N THR A 23 2.59 9.92 -11.21
CA THR A 23 2.18 10.96 -12.16
C THR A 23 0.78 11.48 -11.84
N LEU A 24 -0.15 10.57 -11.52
CA LEU A 24 -1.50 10.95 -11.10
C LEU A 24 -1.49 11.71 -9.76
N ARG A 25 -0.69 11.29 -8.80
CA ARG A 25 -0.54 12.02 -7.54
C ARG A 25 0.01 13.42 -7.77
N ALA A 26 1.03 13.57 -8.61
CA ALA A 26 1.60 14.87 -8.95
C ALA A 26 0.56 15.81 -9.58
N ALA A 27 -0.35 15.26 -10.38
CA ALA A 27 -1.39 16.03 -11.06
C ALA A 27 -2.57 16.42 -10.13
N HIS A 28 -2.94 15.57 -9.16
CA HIS A 28 -4.22 15.68 -8.46
C HIS A 28 -4.11 15.81 -6.94
N TYR A 29 -3.03 15.35 -6.33
CA TYR A 29 -2.84 15.49 -4.88
C TYR A 29 -2.34 16.90 -4.57
N PRO A 30 -2.83 17.56 -3.49
CA PRO A 30 -2.28 18.87 -3.12
C PRO A 30 -0.76 18.80 -2.94
N PRO A 31 0.03 19.63 -3.65
CA PRO A 31 1.50 19.51 -3.64
C PRO A 31 2.11 19.57 -2.24
N GLU A 32 1.60 20.43 -1.37
CA GLU A 32 2.07 20.58 0.00
C GLU A 32 1.78 19.37 0.89
N ARG A 33 0.89 18.48 0.45
CA ARG A 33 0.51 17.25 1.17
C ARG A 33 1.06 15.99 0.52
N ASN A 34 1.62 16.11 -0.68
CA ASN A 34 2.12 14.96 -1.46
C ASN A 34 3.58 14.67 -1.07
N VAL A 35 3.77 14.18 0.15
CA VAL A 35 5.10 13.96 0.74
C VAL A 35 5.61 12.53 0.62
N VAL A 36 4.77 11.59 0.18
CA VAL A 36 5.13 10.19 -0.06
C VAL A 36 4.72 9.79 -1.47
N LYS A 37 5.45 8.84 -2.05
CA LYS A 37 5.08 8.27 -3.35
C LYS A 37 3.82 7.44 -3.24
N ALA A 38 3.17 7.17 -4.37
CA ALA A 38 2.03 6.26 -4.44
C ALA A 38 2.41 4.90 -3.83
N HIS A 39 1.52 4.32 -3.05
CA HIS A 39 1.80 3.12 -2.28
C HIS A 39 0.53 2.31 -2.05
N ILE A 40 0.73 1.03 -1.70
CA ILE A 40 -0.33 0.10 -1.32
C ILE A 40 -0.05 -0.33 0.12
N THR A 41 -0.85 0.15 1.07
CA THR A 41 -0.63 -0.11 2.49
C THR A 41 -1.24 -1.44 2.90
N LEU A 42 -0.44 -2.27 3.58
CA LEU A 42 -0.89 -3.51 4.21
C LEU A 42 -1.08 -3.33 5.71
N PHE A 43 -0.18 -2.62 6.38
CA PHE A 43 -0.27 -2.28 7.80
C PHE A 43 0.12 -0.82 8.00
N HIS A 44 -0.65 -0.11 8.82
CA HIS A 44 -0.46 1.32 9.07
C HIS A 44 0.41 1.62 10.28
N HIS A 45 0.45 0.70 11.27
CA HIS A 45 1.07 1.00 12.56
C HIS A 45 1.49 -0.28 13.29
N LEU A 46 2.61 -0.88 12.89
CA LEU A 46 3.18 -2.02 13.59
C LEU A 46 4.16 -1.56 14.68
N PRO A 47 4.24 -2.31 15.81
CA PRO A 47 5.11 -1.92 16.91
C PRO A 47 6.59 -2.08 16.57
N PRO A 48 7.40 -1.02 16.72
CA PRO A 48 8.82 -1.07 16.36
C PRO A 48 9.64 -2.01 17.25
N LEU A 49 9.19 -2.30 18.48
CA LEU A 49 9.85 -3.26 19.36
C LEU A 49 9.87 -4.68 18.80
N HIS A 50 8.95 -5.00 17.92
CA HIS A 50 8.84 -6.32 17.28
C HIS A 50 9.48 -6.37 15.89
N TRP A 51 10.28 -5.35 15.53
CA TRP A 51 10.92 -5.28 14.21
C TRP A 51 11.71 -6.54 13.83
N PRO A 52 12.53 -7.14 14.70
CA PRO A 52 13.27 -8.35 14.31
C PRO A 52 12.33 -9.49 13.85
N GLU A 53 11.22 -9.71 14.53
CA GLU A 53 10.24 -10.71 14.15
C GLU A 53 9.48 -10.34 12.88
N ILE A 54 9.07 -9.08 12.76
CA ILE A 54 8.40 -8.56 11.57
C ILE A 54 9.30 -8.73 10.34
N LYS A 55 10.54 -8.32 10.43
CA LYS A 55 11.56 -8.45 9.38
C LYS A 55 11.71 -9.90 8.91
N LYS A 56 11.83 -10.81 9.86
CA LYS A 56 11.98 -12.25 9.58
C LYS A 56 10.78 -12.80 8.82
N ARG A 57 9.57 -12.44 9.23
CA ARG A 57 8.32 -12.87 8.58
C ARG A 57 8.18 -12.30 7.17
N LEU A 58 8.48 -11.02 6.98
CA LEU A 58 8.45 -10.38 5.66
C LEU A 58 9.43 -11.05 4.70
N ALA A 59 10.66 -11.31 5.15
CA ALA A 59 11.66 -11.99 4.35
C ALA A 59 11.21 -13.41 3.95
N ALA A 60 10.61 -14.15 4.88
CA ALA A 60 10.10 -15.50 4.62
C ALA A 60 8.96 -15.49 3.59
N ILE A 61 8.00 -14.59 3.74
CA ILE A 61 6.88 -14.44 2.80
C ILE A 61 7.40 -14.08 1.40
N ALA A 62 8.33 -13.14 1.30
CA ALA A 62 8.90 -12.74 0.02
C ALA A 62 9.64 -13.88 -0.70
N ARG A 63 10.29 -14.79 0.05
CA ARG A 63 10.94 -15.98 -0.54
C ARG A 63 9.94 -17.04 -0.94
N GLU A 64 8.84 -17.17 -0.23
CA GLU A 64 7.85 -18.22 -0.47
C GLU A 64 6.97 -17.92 -1.68
N PHE A 65 6.58 -16.67 -1.87
CA PHE A 65 5.61 -16.28 -2.88
C PHE A 65 6.26 -15.72 -4.14
N ALA A 66 5.71 -16.13 -5.30
CA ALA A 66 5.96 -15.44 -6.57
C ALA A 66 5.20 -14.10 -6.59
N PRO A 67 5.57 -13.16 -7.48
CA PRO A 67 4.77 -11.96 -7.69
C PRO A 67 3.29 -12.34 -7.92
N PRO A 68 2.36 -11.88 -7.08
CA PRO A 68 0.97 -12.31 -7.17
C PRO A 68 0.25 -11.62 -8.33
N PRO A 69 -0.69 -12.33 -9.00
CA PRO A 69 -1.53 -11.69 -10.00
C PRO A 69 -2.43 -10.66 -9.34
N ALA A 70 -2.47 -9.47 -9.90
CA ALA A 70 -3.27 -8.36 -9.40
C ALA A 70 -4.02 -7.68 -10.56
N ILE A 71 -5.17 -7.11 -10.23
CA ILE A 71 -6.01 -6.38 -11.18
C ILE A 71 -6.36 -5.02 -10.57
N LEU A 72 -6.14 -3.97 -11.35
CA LEU A 72 -6.69 -2.65 -11.07
C LEU A 72 -8.19 -2.73 -11.38
N SER A 73 -9.03 -2.79 -10.36
CA SER A 73 -10.40 -3.30 -10.49
C SER A 73 -11.47 -2.22 -10.48
N ASP A 74 -11.21 -1.06 -9.87
CA ASP A 74 -12.23 -0.02 -9.73
C ASP A 74 -11.60 1.30 -9.29
N ILE A 75 -12.42 2.35 -9.27
CA ILE A 75 -12.07 3.66 -8.71
C ILE A 75 -12.90 3.87 -7.46
N MET A 76 -12.28 4.38 -6.40
CA MET A 76 -12.91 4.62 -5.10
C MET A 76 -12.99 6.11 -4.82
N LEU A 77 -14.17 6.57 -4.40
CA LEU A 77 -14.34 7.91 -3.85
C LEU A 77 -14.10 7.86 -2.34
N LEU A 78 -13.10 8.60 -1.88
CA LEU A 78 -12.69 8.62 -0.46
C LEU A 78 -13.36 9.75 0.35
N GLY A 79 -14.39 10.40 -0.20
CA GLY A 79 -14.99 11.58 0.40
C GLY A 79 -14.22 12.86 0.08
N ARG A 80 -12.96 12.94 0.43
CA ARG A 80 -12.07 14.08 0.14
C ARG A 80 -10.94 13.74 -0.81
N GLY A 81 -11.10 12.70 -1.60
CA GLY A 81 -10.11 12.24 -2.55
C GLY A 81 -10.57 11.04 -3.36
N VAL A 82 -9.65 10.53 -4.16
CA VAL A 82 -9.88 9.42 -5.10
C VAL A 82 -8.72 8.41 -5.00
N ALA A 83 -9.06 7.13 -5.05
CA ALA A 83 -8.10 6.03 -5.09
C ALA A 83 -8.49 5.02 -6.15
N TYR A 84 -7.53 4.24 -6.61
CA TYR A 84 -7.78 3.05 -7.43
C TYR A 84 -7.80 1.82 -6.54
N ARG A 85 -8.81 0.99 -6.70
CA ARG A 85 -8.93 -0.28 -5.99
C ARG A 85 -8.10 -1.35 -6.69
N LEU A 86 -7.41 -2.16 -5.88
CA LEU A 86 -6.62 -3.28 -6.35
C LEU A 86 -7.26 -4.58 -5.85
N ASP A 87 -7.47 -5.51 -6.76
CA ASP A 87 -7.91 -6.87 -6.44
C ASP A 87 -6.70 -7.81 -6.53
N CYS A 88 -6.28 -8.32 -5.39
CA CYS A 88 -5.13 -9.22 -5.27
C CYS A 88 -5.33 -10.17 -4.08
N PRO A 89 -6.08 -11.27 -4.27
CA PRO A 89 -6.36 -12.20 -3.17
C PRO A 89 -5.10 -12.78 -2.51
N ASP A 90 -4.07 -13.06 -3.29
CA ASP A 90 -2.82 -13.61 -2.76
C ASP A 90 -2.10 -12.61 -1.84
N LEU A 91 -2.12 -11.33 -2.17
CA LEU A 91 -1.54 -10.30 -1.32
C LEU A 91 -2.30 -10.17 0.01
N LEU A 92 -3.62 -10.28 -0.02
CA LEU A 92 -4.45 -10.32 1.19
C LEU A 92 -4.16 -11.57 2.04
N ALA A 93 -3.92 -12.73 1.41
CA ALA A 93 -3.52 -13.95 2.10
C ALA A 93 -2.16 -13.80 2.79
N MET A 94 -1.18 -13.18 2.12
CA MET A 94 0.12 -12.85 2.73
C MET A 94 -0.05 -11.92 3.93
N ARG A 95 -0.90 -10.91 3.79
CA ARG A 95 -1.21 -9.97 4.87
C ARG A 95 -1.84 -10.68 6.06
N ASP A 96 -2.78 -11.59 5.83
CA ASP A 96 -3.42 -12.40 6.88
C ASP A 96 -2.40 -13.27 7.62
N GLU A 97 -1.45 -13.89 6.88
CA GLU A 97 -0.38 -14.69 7.46
C GLU A 97 0.52 -13.86 8.38
N LEU A 98 0.90 -12.67 7.95
CA LEU A 98 1.68 -11.75 8.78
C LEU A 98 0.89 -11.29 10.01
N ALA A 99 -0.39 -10.95 9.85
CA ALA A 99 -1.26 -10.53 10.94
C ALA A 99 -1.43 -11.64 12.00
N ALA A 100 -1.54 -12.91 11.58
CA ALA A 100 -1.67 -14.04 12.48
C ALA A 100 -0.47 -14.16 13.44
N GLY A 101 0.73 -13.81 12.97
CA GLY A 101 1.93 -13.78 13.79
C GLY A 101 2.05 -12.58 14.73
N LEU A 102 1.14 -11.62 14.62
CA LEU A 102 1.14 -10.37 15.41
C LEU A 102 -0.12 -10.22 16.26
N THR A 103 -0.77 -11.33 16.59
CA THR A 103 -1.99 -11.33 17.42
C THR A 103 -1.77 -10.58 18.73
N GLY A 104 -2.69 -9.67 19.08
CA GLY A 104 -2.61 -8.84 20.27
C GLY A 104 -1.72 -7.60 20.13
N LEU A 105 -1.02 -7.44 19.01
CA LEU A 105 -0.11 -6.33 18.77
C LEU A 105 -0.65 -5.30 17.76
N LEU A 106 -1.76 -5.60 17.08
CA LEU A 106 -2.31 -4.76 16.05
C LEU A 106 -3.22 -3.67 16.61
N THR A 107 -3.12 -2.46 16.06
CA THR A 107 -4.10 -1.40 16.32
C THR A 107 -5.46 -1.81 15.75
N PRO A 108 -6.58 -1.20 16.21
CA PRO A 108 -7.90 -1.49 15.65
C PRO A 108 -7.95 -1.33 14.12
N GLN A 109 -7.28 -0.32 13.57
CA GLN A 109 -7.19 -0.11 12.12
C GLN A 109 -6.54 -1.31 11.42
N ASP A 110 -5.46 -1.85 11.98
CA ASP A 110 -4.71 -2.95 11.38
C ASP A 110 -5.32 -4.32 11.66
N GLN A 111 -6.25 -4.43 12.62
CA GLN A 111 -7.04 -5.65 12.84
C GLN A 111 -8.05 -5.88 11.71
N ALA A 112 -8.56 -4.80 11.10
CA ALA A 112 -9.47 -4.89 9.98
C ALA A 112 -8.72 -5.29 8.70
N ARG A 113 -9.31 -6.18 7.90
CA ARG A 113 -8.76 -6.56 6.61
C ARG A 113 -8.86 -5.36 5.65
N PRO A 114 -7.75 -4.89 5.06
CA PRO A 114 -7.79 -3.69 4.25
C PRO A 114 -8.48 -3.92 2.90
N ARG A 115 -9.04 -2.86 2.34
CA ARG A 115 -9.30 -2.78 0.91
C ARG A 115 -8.05 -2.26 0.25
N LEU A 116 -7.38 -3.09 -0.53
CA LEU A 116 -6.15 -2.70 -1.21
C LEU A 116 -6.45 -1.58 -2.21
N HIS A 117 -5.73 -0.48 -2.09
CA HIS A 117 -5.95 0.68 -2.95
C HIS A 117 -4.69 1.54 -3.07
N ILE A 118 -4.70 2.38 -4.09
CA ILE A 118 -3.64 3.36 -4.36
C ILE A 118 -4.29 4.74 -4.38
N THR A 119 -4.03 5.55 -3.37
CA THR A 119 -4.57 6.91 -3.27
C THR A 119 -3.81 7.84 -4.21
N ILE A 120 -4.53 8.53 -5.09
CA ILE A 120 -3.96 9.52 -6.01
C ILE A 120 -4.36 10.95 -5.67
N GLN A 121 -5.39 11.12 -4.86
CA GLN A 121 -5.84 12.42 -4.37
C GLN A 121 -6.44 12.24 -2.98
N ASN A 122 -6.13 13.16 -2.07
CA ASN A 122 -6.80 13.24 -0.77
C ASN A 122 -6.64 14.66 -0.21
N LYS A 123 -7.41 14.98 0.83
CA LYS A 123 -7.36 16.28 1.52
C LYS A 123 -7.76 17.45 0.64
N VAL A 124 -8.63 17.22 -0.34
CA VAL A 124 -9.28 18.25 -1.14
C VAL A 124 -10.73 18.45 -0.69
N GLU A 125 -11.40 19.47 -1.20
CA GLU A 125 -12.83 19.65 -0.96
C GLU A 125 -13.64 18.51 -1.60
N PRO A 126 -14.75 18.08 -0.98
CA PRO A 126 -15.57 16.97 -1.52
C PRO A 126 -16.00 17.16 -2.97
N ALA A 127 -16.34 18.38 -3.38
CA ALA A 127 -16.72 18.66 -4.77
C ALA A 127 -15.57 18.43 -5.75
N VAL A 128 -14.34 18.75 -5.36
CA VAL A 128 -13.14 18.50 -6.17
C VAL A 128 -12.90 17.00 -6.32
N ALA A 129 -13.05 16.24 -5.24
CA ALA A 129 -12.92 14.79 -5.27
C ALA A 129 -13.97 14.15 -6.18
N LYS A 130 -15.23 14.56 -6.08
CA LYS A 130 -16.32 14.06 -6.93
C LYS A 130 -16.08 14.33 -8.42
N ALA A 131 -15.57 15.51 -8.75
CA ALA A 131 -15.27 15.89 -10.13
C ALA A 131 -14.16 15.00 -10.71
N LEU A 132 -13.08 14.74 -9.97
CA LEU A 132 -12.02 13.85 -10.39
C LEU A 132 -12.49 12.40 -10.52
N TYR A 133 -13.28 11.94 -9.56
CA TYR A 133 -13.89 10.60 -9.61
C TYR A 133 -14.70 10.39 -10.89
N ALA A 134 -15.53 11.35 -11.26
CA ALA A 134 -16.33 11.30 -12.47
C ALA A 134 -15.45 11.28 -13.73
N GLU A 135 -14.44 12.13 -13.79
CA GLU A 135 -13.49 12.21 -14.90
C GLU A 135 -12.74 10.90 -15.13
N LEU A 136 -12.16 10.35 -14.06
CA LEU A 136 -11.38 9.11 -14.14
C LEU A 136 -12.27 7.89 -14.40
N SER A 137 -13.49 7.89 -13.85
CA SER A 137 -14.44 6.79 -14.07
C SER A 137 -14.90 6.67 -15.51
N ALA A 138 -14.99 7.78 -16.24
CA ALA A 138 -15.43 7.80 -17.64
C ALA A 138 -14.50 6.98 -18.56
N ASP A 139 -13.20 6.99 -18.30
CA ASP A 139 -12.19 6.32 -19.12
C ASP A 139 -11.60 5.07 -18.47
N PHE A 140 -12.11 4.69 -17.30
CA PHE A 140 -11.55 3.57 -16.55
C PHE A 140 -11.76 2.24 -17.29
N ARG A 141 -10.69 1.43 -17.34
CA ARG A 141 -10.71 0.04 -17.81
C ARG A 141 -9.99 -0.86 -16.82
N LEU A 142 -10.56 -2.02 -16.54
CA LEU A 142 -9.87 -3.07 -15.80
C LEU A 142 -8.56 -3.40 -16.49
N ARG A 143 -7.49 -3.57 -15.73
CA ARG A 143 -6.22 -4.01 -16.29
C ARG A 143 -5.38 -4.78 -15.29
N PRO A 144 -4.47 -5.65 -15.77
CA PRO A 144 -3.46 -6.25 -14.90
C PRO A 144 -2.60 -5.17 -14.24
N PHE A 145 -2.16 -5.47 -13.02
CA PHE A 145 -1.31 -4.60 -12.22
C PHE A 145 -0.15 -5.42 -11.65
N THR A 146 1.03 -4.84 -11.58
CA THR A 146 2.25 -5.58 -11.17
C THR A 146 2.61 -5.28 -9.73
N ILE A 147 2.62 -6.32 -8.90
CA ILE A 147 3.09 -6.31 -7.52
C ILE A 147 4.41 -7.07 -7.46
N THR A 148 5.47 -6.44 -6.94
CA THR A 148 6.83 -6.98 -7.05
C THR A 148 7.42 -7.43 -5.72
N GLY A 149 6.90 -6.96 -4.59
CA GLY A 149 7.47 -7.29 -3.31
C GLY A 149 6.79 -6.59 -2.14
N LEU A 150 7.51 -6.56 -1.03
CA LEU A 150 7.09 -5.93 0.23
C LEU A 150 8.11 -4.88 0.65
N SER A 151 7.67 -3.87 1.38
CA SER A 151 8.56 -2.83 1.90
C SER A 151 8.12 -2.40 3.30
N ALA A 152 9.08 -2.08 4.14
CA ALA A 152 8.85 -1.57 5.49
C ALA A 152 9.42 -0.16 5.63
N HIS A 153 8.67 0.70 6.33
CA HIS A 153 9.02 2.11 6.51
C HIS A 153 8.76 2.55 7.94
N TYR A 154 9.60 3.47 8.46
CA TYR A 154 9.25 4.21 9.67
C TYR A 154 8.38 5.41 9.33
N TYR A 155 7.34 5.62 10.12
CA TYR A 155 6.50 6.82 10.07
C TYR A 155 6.90 7.78 11.19
N ARG A 156 7.39 8.98 10.81
CA ARG A 156 7.87 9.99 11.75
C ARG A 156 7.10 11.31 11.66
N GLY A 157 5.87 11.26 11.11
CA GLY A 157 5.03 12.46 10.99
C GLY A 157 5.23 13.26 9.71
N GLY A 158 6.00 12.74 8.75
CA GLY A 158 6.26 13.38 7.44
C GLY A 158 6.59 12.34 6.39
N PRO A 159 7.55 12.60 5.51
CA PRO A 159 8.04 11.58 4.57
C PRO A 159 8.47 10.32 5.30
N TRP A 160 8.21 9.17 4.68
CA TRP A 160 8.56 7.89 5.30
C TRP A 160 10.03 7.58 5.12
N ASP A 161 10.65 6.96 6.14
CA ASP A 161 12.00 6.44 6.07
C ASP A 161 11.94 4.95 5.74
N THR A 162 12.34 4.57 4.54
CA THR A 162 12.36 3.16 4.14
C THR A 162 13.43 2.40 4.92
N ILE A 163 13.00 1.32 5.58
CA ILE A 163 13.89 0.45 6.35
C ILE A 163 14.51 -0.58 5.42
N GLN A 164 13.66 -1.33 4.69
CA GLN A 164 14.09 -2.41 3.82
C GLN A 164 12.95 -2.80 2.87
N SER A 165 13.33 -3.34 1.71
CA SER A 165 12.40 -3.91 0.72
C SER A 165 12.85 -5.32 0.35
N TRP A 166 11.88 -6.17 -0.02
CA TRP A 166 12.11 -7.55 -0.45
C TRP A 166 11.32 -7.81 -1.72
N SER A 167 11.99 -8.36 -2.74
CA SER A 167 11.30 -8.81 -3.95
C SER A 167 10.74 -10.21 -3.76
N PHE A 168 9.56 -10.49 -4.30
CA PHE A 168 9.02 -11.84 -4.34
C PHE A 168 9.90 -12.71 -5.23
N SER A 169 10.37 -13.83 -4.68
CA SER A 169 11.30 -14.74 -5.37
C SER A 169 10.86 -16.21 -5.35
N GLY A 170 9.64 -16.46 -4.85
CA GLY A 170 9.05 -17.79 -4.86
C GLY A 170 8.63 -18.22 -6.27
N ARG A 171 8.18 -19.47 -6.37
CA ARG A 171 7.68 -20.04 -7.63
C ARG A 171 6.17 -19.94 -7.67
N SER A 172 5.62 -19.68 -8.85
CA SER A 172 4.19 -19.81 -9.10
C SER A 172 3.74 -21.24 -8.82
N ARG A 173 2.63 -21.40 -8.10
CA ARG A 173 2.00 -22.69 -7.85
C ARG A 173 1.02 -23.04 -8.96
#